data_4cce94c07d70f7b354a079e2f7ab84b7
#
_entry.id   4cce94c07d70f7b354a079e2f7ab84b7
#
_cell.length_a   1.000
_cell.length_b   1.000
_cell.length_c   1.000
_cell.angle_alpha   90.00
_cell.angle_beta   90.00
_cell.angle_gamma   90.00
#
_symmetry.space_group_name_H-M   'P 1'
#
loop_
_entity.id
_entity.type
_entity.pdbx_description
1 polymer ?
#
loop_
_entity_poly.entity_id
_entity_poly.type
_entity_poly.pdbx_seq_one_letter_code
_entity_poly.pdbx_strand_id
1 'polypeptide(L)'
;MKESPVDIQHIDFYFDPMCPWAYQTSLWIREVRRLNDLEISWKFFSLEEINLVDGKKHPWERDLSYGWTPMRIGAWLRRSSMSMCDDWYGAIGRALHVDGRRPYERDVAIELLGQIHAPPTAWDDALADPTTHDEVRADHDRAVGQYAGFGVPILVFPSNRAMFGPVVVPAPMGDEALKLWELAKAYNSFPGLFEIKTPKTGHDRDYIAAAFTPYLVARQWKSVQNSTP
;
A
#
# COMPACT_ATOMS: atom_id res chain seq x y z
N MET A 1 2.48 19.74 -33.64
CA MET A 1 3.31 18.56 -33.31
C MET A 1 2.54 17.81 -32.24
N LYS A 2 2.11 16.57 -32.49
CA LYS A 2 1.59 15.70 -31.41
C LYS A 2 2.81 15.24 -30.63
N GLU A 3 2.98 15.70 -29.40
CA GLU A 3 3.92 15.09 -28.49
C GLU A 3 3.53 13.62 -28.37
N SER A 4 4.48 12.73 -28.62
CA SER A 4 4.29 11.30 -28.33
C SER A 4 3.96 11.15 -26.84
N PRO A 5 3.03 10.26 -26.45
CA PRO A 5 2.77 10.02 -25.03
C PRO A 5 4.10 9.74 -24.34
N VAL A 6 4.40 10.45 -23.26
CA VAL A 6 5.59 10.18 -22.44
C VAL A 6 5.46 8.74 -21.96
N ASP A 7 6.39 7.89 -22.40
CA ASP A 7 6.45 6.51 -21.94
C ASP A 7 6.83 6.53 -20.44
N ILE A 8 5.85 6.22 -19.58
CA ILE A 8 6.04 6.21 -18.13
C ILE A 8 6.59 4.85 -17.75
N GLN A 9 7.89 4.84 -17.49
CA GLN A 9 8.63 3.62 -17.13
C GLN A 9 8.84 3.45 -15.62
N HIS A 10 8.49 4.47 -14.81
CA HIS A 10 8.66 4.43 -13.36
C HIS A 10 7.52 5.14 -12.64
N ILE A 11 7.12 4.60 -11.47
CA ILE A 11 6.23 5.25 -10.51
C ILE A 11 6.67 4.98 -9.08
N ASP A 12 6.38 5.92 -8.16
CA ASP A 12 6.31 5.61 -6.74
C ASP A 12 4.87 5.19 -6.39
N PHE A 13 4.72 4.08 -5.67
CA PHE A 13 3.45 3.58 -5.20
C PHE A 13 3.41 3.59 -3.67
N TYR A 14 2.62 4.49 -3.10
CA TYR A 14 2.43 4.57 -1.65
C TYR A 14 1.32 3.66 -1.19
N PHE A 15 1.59 2.89 -0.13
CA PHE A 15 0.66 1.93 0.42
C PHE A 15 0.72 1.84 1.95
N ASP A 16 -0.38 1.42 2.54
CA ASP A 16 -0.43 0.83 3.87
C ASP A 16 -0.89 -0.63 3.71
N PRO A 17 -0.18 -1.62 4.28
CA PRO A 17 -0.57 -3.02 4.15
C PRO A 17 -1.96 -3.33 4.70
N MET A 18 -2.50 -2.46 5.57
CA MET A 18 -3.83 -2.59 6.13
C MET A 18 -4.95 -2.06 5.22
N CYS A 19 -4.60 -1.40 4.10
CA CYS A 19 -5.60 -0.84 3.19
C CYS A 19 -6.04 -1.84 2.12
N PRO A 20 -7.29 -2.33 2.13
CA PRO A 20 -7.77 -3.28 1.12
C PRO A 20 -7.83 -2.65 -0.28
N TRP A 21 -8.07 -1.35 -0.37
CA TRP A 21 -8.05 -0.63 -1.65
C TRP A 21 -6.65 -0.54 -2.24
N ALA A 22 -5.64 -0.19 -1.42
CA ALA A 22 -4.26 -0.17 -1.85
C ALA A 22 -3.78 -1.56 -2.28
N TYR A 23 -4.23 -2.62 -1.59
CA TYR A 23 -3.94 -3.99 -1.98
C TYR A 23 -4.52 -4.32 -3.37
N GLN A 24 -5.81 -4.04 -3.63
CA GLN A 24 -6.42 -4.26 -4.94
C GLN A 24 -5.69 -3.48 -6.05
N THR A 25 -5.39 -2.22 -5.80
CA THR A 25 -4.64 -1.39 -6.76
C THR A 25 -3.22 -1.92 -6.97
N SER A 26 -2.59 -2.50 -5.93
CA SER A 26 -1.27 -3.13 -6.06
C SER A 26 -1.28 -4.37 -6.96
N LEU A 27 -2.37 -5.14 -6.97
CA LEU A 27 -2.55 -6.27 -7.90
C LEU A 27 -2.63 -5.76 -9.33
N TRP A 28 -3.41 -4.71 -9.56
CA TRP A 28 -3.51 -4.08 -10.86
C TRP A 28 -2.18 -3.54 -11.38
N ILE A 29 -1.45 -2.77 -10.57
CA ILE A 29 -0.20 -2.16 -11.06
C ILE A 29 0.91 -3.20 -11.28
N ARG A 30 0.91 -4.30 -10.53
CA ARG A 30 1.79 -5.45 -10.79
C ARG A 30 1.44 -6.15 -12.11
N GLU A 31 0.16 -6.22 -12.46
CA GLU A 31 -0.27 -6.74 -13.76
C GLU A 31 0.17 -5.79 -14.89
N VAL A 32 0.06 -4.47 -14.71
CA VAL A 32 0.62 -3.49 -15.66
C VAL A 32 2.11 -3.71 -15.83
N ARG A 33 2.88 -3.86 -14.75
CA ARG A 33 4.32 -4.17 -14.80
C ARG A 33 4.61 -5.46 -15.55
N ARG A 34 3.81 -6.49 -15.37
CA ARG A 34 3.97 -7.77 -16.08
C ARG A 34 3.78 -7.64 -17.59
N LEU A 35 2.92 -6.72 -18.01
CA LEU A 35 2.55 -6.49 -19.43
C LEU A 35 3.39 -5.41 -20.11
N ASN A 36 3.96 -4.51 -19.31
CA ASN A 36 4.80 -3.39 -19.74
C ASN A 36 6.09 -3.38 -18.91
N ASP A 37 7.10 -2.70 -19.40
CA ASP A 37 8.36 -2.49 -18.68
C ASP A 37 8.22 -1.32 -17.67
N LEU A 38 7.38 -1.51 -16.64
CA LEU A 38 7.11 -0.51 -15.60
C LEU A 38 7.89 -0.84 -14.33
N GLU A 39 8.74 0.08 -13.89
CA GLU A 39 9.39 0.03 -12.60
C GLU A 39 8.49 0.62 -11.50
N ILE A 40 8.40 -0.06 -10.35
CA ILE A 40 7.59 0.38 -9.21
C ILE A 40 8.50 0.52 -7.99
N SER A 41 8.57 1.74 -7.44
CA SER A 41 9.15 1.99 -6.13
C SER A 41 8.06 1.96 -5.06
N TRP A 42 8.09 0.96 -4.20
CA TRP A 42 7.15 0.83 -3.09
C TRP A 42 7.52 1.79 -1.97
N LYS A 43 6.56 2.62 -1.56
CA LYS A 43 6.68 3.65 -0.54
C LYS A 43 5.65 3.45 0.56
N PHE A 44 6.00 3.80 1.78
CA PHE A 44 5.14 3.58 2.94
C PHE A 44 4.27 4.80 3.24
N PHE A 45 3.03 4.51 3.63
CA PHE A 45 2.08 5.50 4.13
C PHE A 45 1.31 4.88 5.31
N SER A 46 1.22 5.57 6.44
CA SER A 46 0.54 5.03 7.61
C SER A 46 -0.88 5.57 7.73
N LEU A 47 -1.86 4.69 7.62
CA LEU A 47 -3.25 4.98 7.94
C LEU A 47 -3.46 5.15 9.46
N GLU A 48 -2.63 4.51 10.28
CA GLU A 48 -2.69 4.68 11.74
C GLU A 48 -2.23 6.09 12.13
N GLU A 49 -1.24 6.65 11.44
CA GLU A 49 -0.72 8.00 11.71
C GLU A 49 -1.66 9.08 11.19
N ILE A 50 -2.08 9.01 9.91
CA ILE A 50 -2.94 10.05 9.32
C ILE A 50 -4.31 10.15 10.03
N ASN A 51 -4.77 9.07 10.65
CA ASN A 51 -6.02 9.01 11.42
C ASN A 51 -5.77 9.05 12.93
N LEU A 52 -4.60 9.50 13.36
CA LEU A 52 -4.28 9.57 14.78
C LEU A 52 -5.23 10.53 15.51
N VAL A 53 -5.81 10.05 16.59
CA VAL A 53 -6.68 10.86 17.46
C VAL A 53 -5.82 11.55 18.53
N ASP A 54 -6.13 12.79 18.82
CA ASP A 54 -5.43 13.58 19.83
C ASP A 54 -5.26 12.84 21.15
N GLY A 55 -4.07 12.89 21.71
CA GLY A 55 -3.71 12.22 22.98
C GLY A 55 -3.42 10.73 22.87
N LYS A 56 -3.43 10.15 21.66
CA LYS A 56 -3.01 8.76 21.42
C LYS A 56 -1.55 8.68 20.99
N LYS A 57 -0.91 7.55 21.32
CA LYS A 57 0.49 7.29 20.92
C LYS A 57 0.60 7.15 19.40
N HIS A 58 1.64 7.73 18.85
CA HIS A 58 2.04 7.47 17.47
C HIS A 58 2.37 5.99 17.24
N PRO A 59 2.24 5.49 15.99
CA PRO A 59 2.56 4.08 15.71
C PRO A 59 3.98 3.67 16.12
N TRP A 60 4.94 4.58 16.02
CA TRP A 60 6.35 4.34 16.41
C TRP A 60 6.62 4.38 17.92
N GLU A 61 5.65 4.81 18.71
CA GLU A 61 5.72 4.82 20.19
C GLU A 61 5.10 3.54 20.79
N ARG A 62 4.65 2.61 19.95
CA ARG A 62 3.98 1.37 20.35
C ARG A 62 4.90 0.18 20.12
N ASP A 63 4.81 -0.82 20.97
CA ASP A 63 5.55 -2.08 20.79
C ASP A 63 5.12 -2.83 19.53
N LEU A 64 3.84 -2.71 19.17
CA LEU A 64 3.26 -3.29 17.96
C LEU A 64 2.21 -2.36 17.35
N SER A 65 2.24 -2.23 16.04
CA SER A 65 1.22 -1.56 15.25
C SER A 65 0.84 -2.40 14.04
N TYR A 66 -0.44 -2.43 13.70
CA TYR A 66 -0.96 -3.32 12.66
C TYR A 66 -0.35 -3.06 11.26
N GLY A 67 -0.24 -1.79 10.88
CA GLY A 67 0.36 -1.38 9.61
C GLY A 67 1.85 -1.04 9.74
N TRP A 68 2.22 -0.33 10.81
CA TRP A 68 3.58 0.18 11.00
C TRP A 68 4.62 -0.92 11.15
N THR A 69 4.32 -1.96 11.95
CA THR A 69 5.25 -3.09 12.15
C THR A 69 5.57 -3.81 10.84
N PRO A 70 4.61 -4.24 10.01
CA PRO A 70 4.90 -4.79 8.68
C PRO A 70 5.64 -3.82 7.75
N MET A 71 5.38 -2.51 7.83
CA MET A 71 6.11 -1.52 7.03
C MET A 71 7.57 -1.41 7.44
N ARG A 72 7.91 -1.50 8.73
CA ARG A 72 9.30 -1.54 9.20
C ARG A 72 10.07 -2.73 8.63
N ILE A 73 9.45 -3.91 8.60
CA ILE A 73 10.02 -5.10 7.97
C ILE A 73 10.23 -4.83 6.47
N GLY A 74 9.23 -4.26 5.81
CA GLY A 74 9.35 -3.83 4.40
C GLY A 74 10.48 -2.84 4.17
N ALA A 75 10.69 -1.87 5.06
CA ALA A 75 11.79 -0.91 4.98
C ALA A 75 13.16 -1.61 5.10
N TRP A 76 13.29 -2.51 6.05
CA TRP A 76 14.53 -3.29 6.23
C TRP A 76 14.82 -4.16 4.99
N LEU A 77 13.82 -4.86 4.45
CA LEU A 77 13.95 -5.67 3.24
C LEU A 77 14.27 -4.83 2.00
N ARG A 78 13.68 -3.63 1.88
CA ARG A 78 13.90 -2.68 0.79
C ARG A 78 15.37 -2.27 0.64
N ARG A 79 16.13 -2.25 1.73
CA ARG A 79 17.58 -1.98 1.70
C ARG A 79 18.35 -3.02 0.90
N SER A 80 17.88 -4.26 0.91
CA SER A 80 18.48 -5.33 0.09
C SER A 80 18.05 -5.21 -1.36
N SER A 81 16.76 -5.07 -1.62
CA SER A 81 16.22 -4.79 -2.96
C SER A 81 14.75 -4.35 -2.88
N MET A 82 14.32 -3.57 -3.88
CA MET A 82 12.91 -3.21 -4.06
C MET A 82 12.05 -4.46 -4.31
N SER A 83 12.59 -5.50 -4.96
CA SER A 83 11.89 -6.77 -5.17
C SER A 83 11.56 -7.46 -3.85
N MET A 84 12.47 -7.48 -2.87
CA MET A 84 12.18 -8.06 -1.55
C MET A 84 11.05 -7.30 -0.83
N CYS A 85 11.01 -5.98 -0.96
CA CYS A 85 9.90 -5.18 -0.43
C CYS A 85 8.58 -5.50 -1.14
N ASP A 86 8.61 -5.67 -2.47
CA ASP A 86 7.44 -6.05 -3.27
C ASP A 86 6.91 -7.44 -2.89
N ASP A 87 7.80 -8.42 -2.79
CA ASP A 87 7.46 -9.80 -2.39
C ASP A 87 6.85 -9.82 -0.98
N TRP A 88 7.42 -9.05 -0.05
CA TRP A 88 6.87 -8.88 1.29
C TRP A 88 5.48 -8.26 1.25
N TYR A 89 5.30 -7.15 0.54
CA TYR A 89 3.98 -6.51 0.41
C TYR A 89 2.96 -7.46 -0.24
N GLY A 90 3.37 -8.22 -1.27
CA GLY A 90 2.53 -9.23 -1.90
C GLY A 90 2.09 -10.33 -0.91
N ALA A 91 3.02 -10.86 -0.13
CA ALA A 91 2.77 -11.93 0.84
C ALA A 91 1.84 -11.48 1.97
N ILE A 92 2.14 -10.34 2.62
CA ILE A 92 1.30 -9.82 3.72
C ILE A 92 -0.07 -9.37 3.23
N GLY A 93 -0.12 -8.76 2.03
CA GLY A 93 -1.37 -8.35 1.41
C GLY A 93 -2.28 -9.53 1.12
N ARG A 94 -1.74 -10.62 0.53
CA ARG A 94 -2.50 -11.85 0.32
C ARG A 94 -2.97 -12.45 1.65
N ALA A 95 -2.06 -12.60 2.61
CA ALA A 95 -2.38 -13.18 3.92
C ALA A 95 -3.55 -12.43 4.59
N LEU A 96 -3.53 -11.10 4.59
CA LEU A 96 -4.56 -10.29 5.25
C LEU A 96 -5.85 -10.21 4.44
N HIS A 97 -5.77 -9.88 3.15
CA HIS A 97 -6.94 -9.49 2.36
C HIS A 97 -7.61 -10.67 1.63
N VAL A 98 -6.92 -11.80 1.48
CA VAL A 98 -7.45 -13.00 0.82
C VAL A 98 -7.64 -14.14 1.81
N ASP A 99 -6.60 -14.42 2.61
CA ASP A 99 -6.58 -15.59 3.48
C ASP A 99 -7.13 -15.30 4.89
N GLY A 100 -7.42 -14.03 5.23
CA GLY A 100 -7.94 -13.59 6.53
C GLY A 100 -6.96 -13.81 7.69
N ARG A 101 -5.66 -13.86 7.40
CA ARG A 101 -4.58 -14.03 8.37
C ARG A 101 -4.05 -12.66 8.83
N ARG A 102 -3.30 -12.65 9.92
CA ARG A 102 -2.82 -11.44 10.58
C ARG A 102 -1.31 -11.29 10.45
N PRO A 103 -0.80 -10.66 9.37
CA PRO A 103 0.65 -10.57 9.09
C PRO A 103 1.43 -9.69 10.08
N TYR A 104 0.76 -8.99 10.97
CA TYR A 104 1.37 -8.26 12.08
C TYR A 104 1.63 -9.15 13.32
N GLU A 105 1.12 -10.37 13.35
CA GLU A 105 1.44 -11.37 14.37
C GLU A 105 2.77 -12.06 14.00
N ARG A 106 3.69 -12.18 14.97
CA ARG A 106 5.06 -12.64 14.74
C ARG A 106 5.15 -13.97 14.01
N ASP A 107 4.37 -14.96 14.43
CA ASP A 107 4.43 -16.31 13.85
C ASP A 107 3.97 -16.32 12.39
N VAL A 108 2.92 -15.56 12.07
CA VAL A 108 2.43 -15.39 10.71
C VAL A 108 3.48 -14.67 9.87
N ALA A 109 4.07 -13.59 10.39
CA ALA A 109 5.08 -12.82 9.67
C ALA A 109 6.33 -13.66 9.36
N ILE A 110 6.82 -14.47 10.31
CA ILE A 110 7.98 -15.34 10.11
C ILE A 110 7.69 -16.40 9.04
N GLU A 111 6.51 -16.99 9.04
CA GLU A 111 6.12 -17.94 7.98
C GLU A 111 6.12 -17.25 6.61
N LEU A 112 5.54 -16.05 6.50
CA LEU A 112 5.50 -15.28 5.24
C LEU A 112 6.89 -14.85 4.77
N LEU A 113 7.78 -14.45 5.69
CA LEU A 113 9.18 -14.17 5.39
C LEU A 113 9.89 -15.41 4.82
N GLY A 114 9.62 -16.59 5.39
CA GLY A 114 10.13 -17.86 4.85
C GLY A 114 9.63 -18.15 3.43
N GLN A 115 8.38 -17.86 3.13
CA GLN A 115 7.79 -18.06 1.80
C GLN A 115 8.46 -17.22 0.71
N ILE A 116 8.93 -16.01 1.05
CA ILE A 116 9.64 -15.11 0.13
C ILE A 116 11.16 -15.27 0.21
N HIS A 117 11.65 -16.30 0.88
CA HIS A 117 13.09 -16.57 1.07
C HIS A 117 13.84 -15.38 1.72
N ALA A 118 13.20 -14.60 2.54
CA ALA A 118 13.85 -13.57 3.33
C ALA A 118 14.75 -14.19 4.42
N PRO A 119 15.76 -13.44 4.92
CA PRO A 119 16.56 -13.91 6.05
C PRO A 119 15.68 -14.30 7.23
N PRO A 120 15.95 -15.43 7.91
CA PRO A 120 15.13 -15.87 9.04
C PRO A 120 15.14 -14.91 10.23
N THR A 121 16.12 -14.01 10.31
CA THR A 121 16.25 -12.95 11.32
C THR A 121 15.52 -11.66 10.96
N ALA A 122 14.94 -11.56 9.75
CA ALA A 122 14.38 -10.31 9.21
C ALA A 122 13.35 -9.62 10.13
N TRP A 123 12.53 -10.41 10.83
CA TRP A 123 11.61 -9.87 11.84
C TRP A 123 12.34 -9.18 12.99
N ASP A 124 13.26 -9.93 13.62
CA ASP A 124 13.96 -9.44 14.81
C ASP A 124 14.93 -8.30 14.45
N ASP A 125 15.66 -8.43 13.34
CA ASP A 125 16.58 -7.39 12.84
C ASP A 125 15.86 -6.08 12.48
N ALA A 126 14.75 -6.17 11.76
CA ALA A 126 13.97 -5.00 11.38
C ALA A 126 13.37 -4.27 12.59
N LEU A 127 12.90 -5.01 13.61
CA LEU A 127 12.30 -4.41 14.79
C LEU A 127 13.35 -3.95 15.82
N ALA A 128 14.54 -4.50 15.81
CA ALA A 128 15.66 -4.03 16.64
C ALA A 128 16.31 -2.75 16.05
N ASP A 129 16.17 -2.51 14.76
CA ASP A 129 16.78 -1.35 14.11
C ASP A 129 15.85 -0.13 14.13
N PRO A 130 16.17 0.92 14.93
CA PRO A 130 15.33 2.11 15.03
C PRO A 130 15.26 2.90 13.73
N THR A 131 16.25 2.78 12.83
CA THR A 131 16.25 3.54 11.56
C THR A 131 15.16 3.08 10.60
N THR A 132 14.57 1.90 10.79
CA THR A 132 13.38 1.47 10.04
C THR A 132 12.16 2.34 10.34
N HIS A 133 12.06 2.91 11.56
CA HIS A 133 11.04 3.91 11.87
C HIS A 133 11.23 5.18 11.04
N ASP A 134 12.48 5.65 10.92
CA ASP A 134 12.79 6.88 10.19
C ASP A 134 12.49 6.72 8.70
N GLU A 135 12.78 5.56 8.12
CA GLU A 135 12.46 5.29 6.72
C GLU A 135 10.96 5.26 6.42
N VAL A 136 10.17 4.60 7.28
CA VAL A 136 8.71 4.57 7.14
C VAL A 136 8.14 5.97 7.32
N ARG A 137 8.62 6.71 8.32
CA ARG A 137 8.20 8.09 8.58
C ARG A 137 8.56 9.01 7.43
N ALA A 138 9.77 8.92 6.89
CA ALA A 138 10.21 9.77 5.77
C ALA A 138 9.32 9.60 4.52
N ASP A 139 8.93 8.37 4.20
CA ASP A 139 7.99 8.13 3.11
C ASP A 139 6.60 8.72 3.42
N HIS A 140 6.08 8.50 4.64
CA HIS A 140 4.79 9.01 5.07
C HIS A 140 4.75 10.54 5.06
N ASP A 141 5.73 11.18 5.69
CA ASP A 141 5.84 12.64 5.79
C ASP A 141 5.97 13.28 4.40
N ARG A 142 6.70 12.63 3.50
CA ARG A 142 6.79 13.07 2.11
C ARG A 142 5.44 13.00 1.41
N ALA A 143 4.69 11.91 1.58
CA ALA A 143 3.34 11.78 0.99
C ALA A 143 2.40 12.86 1.50
N VAL A 144 2.41 13.13 2.80
CA VAL A 144 1.55 14.14 3.42
C VAL A 144 2.00 15.55 3.05
N GLY A 145 3.29 15.87 3.23
CA GLY A 145 3.81 17.23 3.08
C GLY A 145 3.97 17.67 1.63
N GLN A 146 4.41 16.75 0.74
CA GLN A 146 4.69 17.09 -0.65
C GLN A 146 3.46 16.87 -1.56
N TYR A 147 2.65 15.84 -1.29
CA TYR A 147 1.56 15.43 -2.18
C TYR A 147 0.18 15.62 -1.55
N ALA A 148 0.09 16.21 -0.35
CA ALA A 148 -1.16 16.37 0.39
C ALA A 148 -1.90 15.02 0.59
N GLY A 149 -1.13 13.94 0.82
CA GLY A 149 -1.67 12.59 0.99
C GLY A 149 -2.58 12.51 2.21
N PHE A 150 -3.78 11.99 2.02
CA PHE A 150 -4.80 11.80 3.05
C PHE A 150 -5.19 10.32 3.22
N GLY A 151 -4.63 9.45 2.40
CA GLY A 151 -4.88 8.02 2.39
C GLY A 151 -4.15 7.36 1.22
N VAL A 152 -4.38 6.07 1.01
CA VAL A 152 -3.75 5.26 -0.03
C VAL A 152 -4.79 4.45 -0.82
N PRO A 153 -4.49 4.04 -2.08
CA PRO A 153 -3.20 4.13 -2.78
C PRO A 153 -2.89 5.52 -3.31
N ILE A 154 -1.59 5.89 -3.38
CA ILE A 154 -1.12 7.07 -4.11
C ILE A 154 -0.08 6.63 -5.14
N LEU A 155 -0.25 7.05 -6.38
CA LEU A 155 0.73 6.89 -7.44
C LEU A 155 1.40 8.24 -7.70
N VAL A 156 2.74 8.28 -7.67
CA VAL A 156 3.50 9.47 -8.04
C VAL A 156 4.23 9.19 -9.35
N PHE A 157 3.99 10.03 -10.33
CA PHE A 157 4.53 9.91 -11.67
C PHE A 157 5.87 10.67 -11.80
N PRO A 158 6.69 10.41 -12.84
CA PRO A 158 7.95 11.12 -13.08
C PRO A 158 7.81 12.63 -13.16
N SER A 159 6.62 13.13 -13.52
CA SER A 159 6.27 14.56 -13.48
C SER A 159 6.22 15.16 -12.07
N ASN A 160 6.44 14.35 -11.04
CA ASN A 160 6.22 14.69 -9.61
C ASN A 160 4.75 15.02 -9.27
N ARG A 161 3.81 14.63 -10.14
CA ARG A 161 2.39 14.71 -9.85
C ARG A 161 1.90 13.43 -9.20
N ALA A 162 1.19 13.60 -8.10
CA ALA A 162 0.54 12.49 -7.38
C ALA A 162 -0.91 12.33 -7.82
N MET A 163 -1.38 11.09 -7.81
CA MET A 163 -2.76 10.71 -8.02
C MET A 163 -3.20 9.80 -6.86
N PHE A 164 -4.29 10.15 -6.17
CA PHE A 164 -4.95 9.24 -5.25
C PHE A 164 -5.80 8.24 -6.04
N GLY A 165 -5.51 6.96 -5.88
CA GLY A 165 -6.14 5.90 -6.66
C GLY A 165 -5.24 5.37 -7.78
N PRO A 166 -5.82 4.63 -8.76
CA PRO A 166 -7.26 4.31 -8.88
C PRO A 166 -7.76 3.43 -7.75
N VAL A 167 -8.98 3.66 -7.28
CA VAL A 167 -9.65 2.85 -6.27
C VAL A 167 -10.53 1.84 -7.00
N VAL A 168 -10.08 0.60 -7.10
CA VAL A 168 -10.71 -0.44 -7.91
C VAL A 168 -10.98 -1.72 -7.11
N VAL A 169 -12.02 -2.44 -7.45
CA VAL A 169 -12.32 -3.82 -7.03
C VAL A 169 -13.33 -4.45 -7.99
N PRO A 170 -13.04 -5.64 -8.56
CA PRO A 170 -11.76 -6.36 -8.49
C PRO A 170 -10.65 -5.63 -9.25
N ALA A 171 -9.40 -6.01 -8.98
CA ALA A 171 -8.26 -5.53 -9.75
C ALA A 171 -8.39 -5.98 -11.22
N PRO A 172 -8.38 -5.08 -12.20
CA PRO A 172 -8.44 -5.46 -13.61
C PRO A 172 -7.15 -6.16 -14.04
N MET A 173 -7.28 -7.12 -14.96
CA MET A 173 -6.19 -7.96 -15.49
C MET A 173 -6.13 -7.86 -17.01
N GLY A 174 -4.99 -8.27 -17.59
CA GLY A 174 -4.81 -8.28 -19.04
C GLY A 174 -5.06 -6.92 -19.70
N ASP A 175 -5.81 -6.91 -20.80
CA ASP A 175 -6.12 -5.70 -21.56
C ASP A 175 -6.87 -4.65 -20.74
N GLU A 176 -7.70 -5.06 -19.79
CA GLU A 176 -8.41 -4.12 -18.91
C GLU A 176 -7.44 -3.41 -17.95
N ALA A 177 -6.38 -4.08 -17.51
CA ALA A 177 -5.33 -3.45 -16.71
C ALA A 177 -4.60 -2.37 -17.51
N LEU A 178 -4.31 -2.63 -18.78
CA LEU A 178 -3.68 -1.67 -19.69
C LEU A 178 -4.58 -0.47 -19.99
N LYS A 179 -5.89 -0.70 -20.22
CA LYS A 179 -6.86 0.40 -20.39
C LYS A 179 -6.91 1.33 -19.20
N LEU A 180 -6.92 0.77 -17.98
CA LEU A 180 -6.90 1.58 -16.77
C LEU A 180 -5.56 2.31 -16.62
N TRP A 181 -4.45 1.71 -17.04
CA TRP A 181 -3.14 2.37 -17.05
C TRP A 181 -3.10 3.56 -18.02
N GLU A 182 -3.65 3.43 -19.23
CA GLU A 182 -3.79 4.54 -20.16
C GLU A 182 -4.64 5.68 -19.58
N LEU A 183 -5.73 5.35 -18.87
CA LEU A 183 -6.54 6.33 -18.16
C LEU A 183 -5.74 7.06 -17.05
N ALA A 184 -4.96 6.33 -16.29
CA ALA A 184 -4.12 6.91 -15.24
C ALA A 184 -3.05 7.85 -15.80
N LYS A 185 -2.40 7.47 -16.91
CA LYS A 185 -1.45 8.33 -17.64
C LYS A 185 -2.15 9.58 -18.19
N ALA A 186 -3.31 9.41 -18.79
CA ALA A 186 -4.10 10.53 -19.31
C ALA A 186 -4.50 11.48 -18.18
N TYR A 187 -5.01 10.96 -17.05
CA TYR A 187 -5.34 11.78 -15.88
C TYR A 187 -4.14 12.61 -15.40
N ASN A 188 -2.95 11.99 -15.35
CA ASN A 188 -1.73 12.68 -14.95
C ASN A 188 -1.38 13.87 -15.86
N SER A 189 -1.81 13.87 -17.12
CA SER A 189 -1.53 14.96 -18.09
C SER A 189 -2.43 16.20 -17.92
N PHE A 190 -3.45 16.16 -17.04
CA PHE A 190 -4.38 17.27 -16.81
C PHE A 190 -4.14 17.97 -15.47
N PRO A 191 -3.35 19.07 -15.40
CA PRO A 191 -2.99 19.71 -14.12
C PRO A 191 -4.18 20.22 -13.30
N GLY A 192 -5.29 20.57 -13.94
CA GLY A 192 -6.50 21.08 -13.29
C GLY A 192 -7.54 20.01 -12.95
N LEU A 193 -7.25 18.72 -13.16
CA LEU A 193 -8.17 17.64 -12.87
C LEU A 193 -7.83 17.03 -11.50
N PHE A 194 -8.64 17.28 -10.49
CA PHE A 194 -8.39 16.86 -9.12
C PHE A 194 -9.15 15.59 -8.72
N GLU A 195 -10.36 15.37 -9.24
CA GLU A 195 -11.16 14.20 -8.87
C GLU A 195 -12.08 13.75 -10.03
N ILE A 196 -12.14 12.43 -10.22
CA ILE A 196 -13.20 11.74 -10.98
C ILE A 196 -13.71 10.63 -10.07
N LYS A 197 -15.02 10.58 -9.84
CA LYS A 197 -15.62 9.65 -8.88
C LYS A 197 -16.93 9.07 -9.37
N THR A 198 -17.07 7.76 -9.28
CA THR A 198 -18.33 7.07 -9.50
C THR A 198 -19.07 6.91 -8.18
N PRO A 199 -20.30 7.44 -8.05
CA PRO A 199 -21.15 7.17 -6.89
C PRO A 199 -21.44 5.67 -6.75
N LYS A 200 -21.28 5.14 -5.54
CA LYS A 200 -21.54 3.72 -5.25
C LYS A 200 -23.02 3.50 -4.93
N THR A 201 -23.65 2.58 -5.65
CA THR A 201 -25.01 2.10 -5.37
C THR A 201 -25.05 1.17 -4.14
N GLY A 202 -26.24 0.72 -3.74
CA GLY A 202 -26.37 -0.33 -2.72
C GLY A 202 -25.68 -1.62 -3.14
N HIS A 203 -25.92 -2.05 -4.38
CA HIS A 203 -25.32 -3.25 -4.94
C HIS A 203 -23.78 -3.17 -4.97
N ASP A 204 -23.20 -2.03 -5.34
CA ASP A 204 -21.73 -1.85 -5.31
C ASP A 204 -21.18 -1.97 -3.90
N ARG A 205 -21.88 -1.42 -2.90
CA ARG A 205 -21.45 -1.54 -1.49
C ARG A 205 -21.48 -2.98 -1.01
N ASP A 206 -22.51 -3.74 -1.36
CA ASP A 206 -22.66 -5.15 -1.00
C ASP A 206 -21.56 -5.99 -1.65
N TYR A 207 -21.28 -5.75 -2.94
CA TYR A 207 -20.18 -6.40 -3.66
C TYR A 207 -18.82 -6.10 -3.03
N ILE A 208 -18.54 -4.83 -2.72
CA ILE A 208 -17.29 -4.41 -2.07
C ILE A 208 -17.15 -5.06 -0.68
N ALA A 209 -18.22 -5.08 0.11
CA ALA A 209 -18.21 -5.72 1.42
C ALA A 209 -17.90 -7.23 1.32
N ALA A 210 -18.51 -7.91 0.36
CA ALA A 210 -18.24 -9.33 0.09
C ALA A 210 -16.77 -9.55 -0.33
N ALA A 211 -16.25 -8.72 -1.22
CA ALA A 211 -14.85 -8.81 -1.69
C ALA A 211 -13.83 -8.59 -0.57
N PHE A 212 -14.17 -7.78 0.45
CA PHE A 212 -13.28 -7.48 1.57
C PHE A 212 -13.58 -8.30 2.84
N THR A 213 -14.47 -9.29 2.76
CA THR A 213 -14.86 -10.12 3.93
C THR A 213 -13.66 -10.74 4.66
N PRO A 214 -12.64 -11.35 3.99
CA PRO A 214 -11.50 -11.93 4.71
C PRO A 214 -10.76 -10.89 5.56
N TYR A 215 -10.51 -9.73 5.02
CA TYR A 215 -9.91 -8.59 5.72
C TYR A 215 -10.78 -8.13 6.90
N LEU A 216 -12.10 -7.98 6.70
CA LEU A 216 -13.02 -7.53 7.74
C LEU A 216 -13.09 -8.51 8.92
N VAL A 217 -12.97 -9.80 8.65
CA VAL A 217 -12.90 -10.87 9.68
C VAL A 217 -11.56 -10.85 10.41
N ALA A 218 -10.45 -10.77 9.67
CA ALA A 218 -9.10 -10.70 10.24
C ALA A 218 -8.89 -9.45 11.10
N ARG A 219 -9.54 -8.38 10.68
CA ARG A 219 -9.55 -7.08 11.31
C ARG A 219 -10.22 -7.06 12.69
N GLN A 220 -10.26 -8.01 13.53
CA GLN A 220 -10.76 -7.86 14.90
C GLN A 220 -10.06 -6.69 15.63
N TRP A 221 -10.34 -5.47 15.13
CA TRP A 221 -9.85 -4.25 15.74
C TRP A 221 -10.47 -4.11 17.15
N LYS A 222 -9.75 -4.52 18.11
CA LYS A 222 -9.59 -3.61 19.22
C LYS A 222 -8.73 -2.49 18.63
N SER A 223 -9.34 -1.38 18.32
CA SER A 223 -8.59 -0.20 17.89
C SER A 223 -7.46 -0.04 18.88
N VAL A 224 -6.19 0.00 18.42
CA VAL A 224 -5.04 0.26 19.30
C VAL A 224 -5.25 1.62 19.99
N GLN A 225 -6.07 2.47 19.39
CA GLN A 225 -6.53 3.74 19.96
C GLN A 225 -7.60 3.56 21.05
N ASN A 226 -8.34 2.43 21.05
CA ASN A 226 -9.44 2.10 21.96
C ASN A 226 -9.14 0.84 22.78
N SER A 227 -7.89 0.52 23.08
CA SER A 227 -7.58 -0.48 24.08
C SER A 227 -8.19 -0.03 25.39
N THR A 228 -9.38 -0.54 25.68
CA THR A 228 -9.97 -0.49 27.02
C THR A 228 -9.04 -1.25 27.95
N PRO A 229 -8.79 -0.75 29.17
CA PRO A 229 -7.91 -1.37 30.16
C PRO A 229 -8.28 -2.82 30.45
#